data_15d1cd420e25fba6dd78c45e704f08f5
#
_entry.id   15d1cd420e25fba6dd78c45e704f08f5
#
_cell.length_a   1.000
_cell.length_b   1.000
_cell.length_c   1.000
_cell.angle_alpha   90.00
_cell.angle_beta   90.00
_cell.angle_gamma   90.00
#
_symmetry.space_group_name_H-M   'P 1'
#
loop_
_entity.id
_entity.type
_entity.pdbx_description
1 polymer ?
#
loop_
_entity_poly.entity_id
_entity_poly.type
_entity_poly.pdbx_seq_one_letter_code
_entity_poly.pdbx_strand_id
1 'polypeptide(L)' 'DPFTLTEHDGKLYGLGTADMKGFFAFILDALRDVDVTKLKKPLYILATADEETSMAGARYFAETTALRPDCAIIGEPT' A
#
# COMPACT_ATOMS: atom_id res chain seq x y z
N ASP A 1 9.77 -16.58 -14.01
CA ASP A 1 9.70 -16.82 -12.57
C ASP A 1 8.95 -15.68 -11.89
N PRO A 2 7.75 -15.95 -11.34
CA PRO A 2 6.93 -14.90 -10.74
C PRO A 2 7.55 -14.31 -9.45
N PHE A 3 8.49 -15.00 -8.85
CA PHE A 3 9.15 -14.53 -7.62
C PHE A 3 10.43 -13.74 -7.90
N THR A 4 10.78 -13.57 -9.17
CA THR A 4 11.93 -12.76 -9.58
C THR A 4 11.42 -11.53 -10.33
N LEU A 5 11.67 -10.35 -9.77
CA LEU A 5 11.28 -9.10 -10.43
C LEU A 5 12.05 -8.96 -11.74
N THR A 6 11.33 -8.76 -12.82
CA THR A 6 11.90 -8.64 -14.15
C THR A 6 11.47 -7.32 -14.78
N GLU A 7 12.43 -6.58 -15.32
CA GLU A 7 12.15 -5.36 -16.10
C GLU A 7 12.26 -5.67 -17.58
N HIS A 8 11.22 -5.31 -18.34
CA HIS A 8 11.19 -5.48 -19.78
C HIS A 8 10.28 -4.45 -20.43
N ASP A 9 10.78 -3.76 -21.48
CA ASP A 9 10.03 -2.73 -22.21
C ASP A 9 9.43 -1.64 -21.29
N GLY A 10 10.19 -1.21 -20.29
CA GLY A 10 9.74 -0.20 -19.35
C GLY A 10 8.64 -0.66 -18.41
N LYS A 11 8.45 -1.96 -18.27
CA LYS A 11 7.46 -2.56 -17.38
C LYS A 11 8.13 -3.49 -16.38
N LEU A 12 7.52 -3.60 -15.20
CA LEU A 12 7.98 -4.50 -14.15
C LEU A 12 7.03 -5.69 -14.06
N TYR A 13 7.58 -6.89 -14.07
CA TYR A 13 6.85 -8.13 -13.99
C TYR A 13 7.24 -8.90 -12.73
N GLY A 14 6.26 -9.40 -12.02
CA GLY A 14 6.46 -10.18 -10.81
C GLY A 14 5.16 -10.36 -10.05
N LEU A 15 5.10 -11.37 -9.19
CA LEU A 15 3.92 -11.63 -8.39
C LEU A 15 3.66 -10.46 -7.43
N GLY A 16 2.45 -9.92 -7.47
CA GLY A 16 2.04 -8.83 -6.59
C GLY A 16 2.49 -7.44 -7.03
N THR A 17 3.18 -7.29 -8.16
CA THR A 17 3.60 -5.96 -8.63
C THR A 17 2.40 -5.07 -8.96
N ALA A 18 1.39 -5.62 -9.59
CA ALA A 18 0.15 -4.90 -9.91
C ALA A 18 -0.90 -5.03 -8.81
N ASP A 19 -1.04 -6.22 -8.22
CA ASP A 19 -2.05 -6.51 -7.21
C ASP A 19 -1.39 -6.94 -5.89
N MET A 20 -1.09 -6.02 -5.01
CA MET A 20 -0.98 -4.53 -5.27
C MET A 20 0.23 -3.98 -4.51
N LYS A 21 1.24 -4.87 -4.26
CA LYS A 21 2.44 -4.47 -3.48
C LYS A 21 3.21 -3.32 -4.12
N GLY A 22 3.09 -3.16 -5.45
CA GLY A 22 3.69 -2.03 -6.14
C GLY A 22 3.22 -0.67 -5.62
N PHE A 23 2.02 -0.61 -5.07
CA PHE A 23 1.50 0.64 -4.49
C PHE A 23 2.39 1.16 -3.36
N PHE A 24 2.96 0.27 -2.54
CA PHE A 24 3.87 0.69 -1.47
C PHE A 24 5.13 1.34 -2.03
N ALA A 25 5.62 0.86 -3.17
CA ALA A 25 6.76 1.50 -3.84
C ALA A 25 6.41 2.91 -4.30
N PHE A 26 5.20 3.13 -4.82
CA PHE A 26 4.74 4.46 -5.20
C PHE A 26 4.60 5.39 -4.01
N ILE A 27 4.12 4.89 -2.87
CA ILE A 27 4.03 5.67 -1.63
C ILE A 27 5.43 6.12 -1.20
N LEU A 28 6.39 5.20 -1.17
CA LEU A 28 7.76 5.51 -0.75
C LEU A 28 8.41 6.52 -1.69
N ASP A 29 8.19 6.38 -3.00
CA ASP A 29 8.71 7.33 -3.97
C ASP A 29 8.10 8.71 -3.79
N ALA A 30 6.78 8.78 -3.59
CA ALA A 30 6.09 10.04 -3.38
C ALA A 30 6.56 10.77 -2.11
N LEU A 31 6.92 10.02 -1.07
CA LEU A 31 7.35 10.59 0.21
C LEU A 31 8.84 10.90 0.26
N ARG A 32 9.62 10.48 -0.72
CA ARG A 32 11.08 10.62 -0.69
C ARG A 32 11.55 12.05 -0.47
N ASP A 33 10.89 13.02 -1.10
CA ASP A 33 11.25 14.44 -1.01
C ASP A 33 10.30 15.24 -0.13
N VAL A 34 9.44 14.57 0.65
CA VAL A 34 8.49 15.22 1.56
C VAL A 34 9.08 15.31 2.95
N ASP A 35 9.07 16.51 3.52
CA ASP A 35 9.41 16.69 4.93
C ASP A 35 8.18 16.39 5.78
N VAL A 36 8.13 15.19 6.34
CA VAL A 36 6.97 14.72 7.12
C VAL A 36 6.74 15.54 8.39
N THR A 37 7.76 16.24 8.88
CA THR A 37 7.61 17.11 10.05
C THR A 37 6.76 18.36 9.75
N LYS A 38 6.58 18.70 8.49
CA LYS A 38 5.79 19.84 8.05
C LYS A 38 4.35 19.50 7.69
N LEU A 39 3.96 18.24 7.79
CA LEU A 39 2.57 17.84 7.55
C LEU A 39 1.67 18.40 8.65
N LYS A 40 0.56 18.99 8.25
CA LYS A 40 -0.40 19.56 9.20
C LYS A 40 -1.21 18.49 9.92
N LYS A 41 -1.40 17.33 9.26
CA LYS A 41 -2.12 16.18 9.81
C LYS A 41 -1.27 14.93 9.62
N PRO A 42 -1.43 13.93 10.50
CA PRO A 42 -0.65 12.71 10.36
C PRO A 42 -1.01 11.94 9.10
N LEU A 43 0.00 11.25 8.55
CA LEU A 43 -0.16 10.31 7.44
C LEU A 43 0.03 8.91 8.00
N TYR A 44 -0.90 8.02 7.66
CA TYR A 44 -0.82 6.61 8.05
C TYR A 44 -0.69 5.75 6.80
N ILE A 45 0.15 4.73 6.88
CA ILE A 45 0.27 3.71 5.84
C ILE A 45 -0.20 2.41 6.46
N LEU A 46 -1.24 1.83 5.89
CA LEU A 46 -1.84 0.60 6.38
C LEU A 46 -1.56 -0.53 5.42
N ALA A 47 -0.96 -1.60 5.93
CA ALA A 47 -0.78 -2.85 5.21
C ALA A 47 -1.52 -3.95 5.97
N THR A 48 -2.36 -4.70 5.30
CA THR A 48 -3.14 -5.78 5.91
C THR A 48 -2.79 -7.12 5.28
N ALA A 49 -3.08 -8.20 6.00
CA ALA A 49 -2.88 -9.56 5.55
C ALA A 49 -4.21 -10.21 5.18
N ASP A 50 -4.14 -11.30 4.40
CA ASP A 50 -5.26 -12.17 4.07
C ASP A 50 -6.39 -11.50 3.28
N GLU A 51 -6.09 -10.43 2.53
CA GLU A 51 -7.09 -9.72 1.73
C GLU A 51 -7.75 -10.67 0.71
N GLU A 52 -6.96 -11.51 0.06
CA GLU A 52 -7.42 -12.42 -0.99
C GLU A 52 -8.24 -13.61 -0.45
N THR A 53 -8.36 -13.75 0.85
CA THR A 53 -9.07 -14.85 1.48
C THR A 53 -10.14 -14.34 2.44
N SER A 54 -9.84 -14.27 3.74
CA SER A 54 -10.78 -13.93 4.79
C SER A 54 -10.88 -12.44 5.10
N MET A 55 -9.93 -11.64 4.60
CA MET A 55 -9.74 -10.24 4.98
C MET A 55 -9.53 -10.05 6.49
N ALA A 56 -8.92 -11.05 7.15
CA ALA A 56 -8.77 -11.05 8.61
C ALA A 56 -7.99 -9.84 9.11
N GLY A 57 -6.95 -9.42 8.40
CA GLY A 57 -6.16 -8.25 8.78
C GLY A 57 -6.97 -6.96 8.76
N ALA A 58 -7.74 -6.73 7.69
CA ALA A 58 -8.58 -5.55 7.58
C ALA A 58 -9.70 -5.55 8.61
N ARG A 59 -10.33 -6.70 8.87
CA ARG A 59 -11.36 -6.84 9.90
C ARG A 59 -10.81 -6.53 11.28
N TYR A 60 -9.66 -7.11 11.62
CA TYR A 60 -9.03 -6.87 12.91
C TYR A 60 -8.73 -5.37 13.10
N PHE A 61 -8.17 -4.74 12.07
CA PHE A 61 -7.89 -3.31 12.12
C PHE A 61 -9.18 -2.50 12.31
N ALA A 62 -10.22 -2.79 11.53
CA ALA A 62 -11.48 -2.06 11.62
C ALA A 62 -12.13 -2.19 13.00
N GLU A 63 -12.01 -3.36 13.63
CA GLU A 63 -12.60 -3.64 14.94
C GLU A 63 -11.80 -3.04 16.10
N THR A 64 -10.48 -2.86 15.93
CA THR A 64 -9.60 -2.50 17.05
C THR A 64 -9.04 -1.09 16.98
N THR A 65 -9.06 -0.45 15.81
CA THR A 65 -8.43 0.87 15.64
C THR A 65 -9.27 1.99 16.28
N ALA A 66 -8.56 2.94 16.89
CA ALA A 66 -9.14 4.22 17.29
C ALA A 66 -8.97 5.32 16.25
N LEU A 67 -8.26 5.02 15.14
CA LEU A 67 -8.00 6.00 14.09
C LEU A 67 -9.29 6.36 13.35
N ARG A 68 -9.41 7.65 13.05
CA ARG A 68 -10.54 8.19 12.26
C ARG A 68 -9.97 9.12 11.20
N PRO A 69 -9.48 8.56 10.07
CA PRO A 69 -8.88 9.39 9.02
C PRO A 69 -9.94 10.26 8.33
N ASP A 70 -9.52 11.43 7.87
CA ASP A 70 -10.40 12.30 7.08
C ASP A 70 -10.62 11.75 5.68
N CYS A 71 -9.62 11.07 5.12
CA CYS A 71 -9.72 10.44 3.81
C CYS A 71 -8.75 9.26 3.71
N ALA A 72 -8.98 8.40 2.72
CA ALA A 72 -8.13 7.26 2.45
C ALA A 72 -7.89 7.14 0.94
N ILE A 73 -6.69 6.70 0.58
CA ILE A 73 -6.32 6.34 -0.78
C ILE A 73 -6.09 4.84 -0.80
N ILE A 74 -6.78 4.14 -1.68
CA ILE A 74 -6.71 2.69 -1.79
C ILE A 74 -6.09 2.36 -3.15
N GLY A 75 -4.92 1.73 -3.12
CA GLY A 75 -4.13 1.48 -4.32
C GLY A 75 -4.43 0.14 -4.99
N GLU A 76 -5.71 -0.22 -5.10
CA GLU A 76 -6.12 -1.44 -5.76
C GLU A 76 -6.25 -1.24 -7.27
N PRO A 77 -5.87 -2.24 -8.10
CA PRO A 77 -6.14 -2.18 -9.52
C PRO A 77 -7.64 -2.33 -9.80
N THR A 78 -8.09 -1.73 -10.88
CA THR A 78 -9.49 -1.81 -11.31
C THR A 78 -9.71 -2.87 -12.39
#